data_aa86c45063672e457e96e67bb133b725
#
_entry.id   aa86c45063672e457e96e67bb133b725
#
_cell.length_a   1.000
_cell.length_b   1.000
_cell.length_c   1.000
_cell.angle_alpha   90.00
_cell.angle_beta   90.00
_cell.angle_gamma   90.00
#
_symmetry.space_group_name_H-M   'P 1'
#
loop_
_entity.id
_entity.type
_entity.pdbx_description
1 polymer ?
#
loop_
_entity_poly.entity_id
_entity_poly.type
_entity_poly.pdbx_seq_one_letter_code
_entity_poly.pdbx_strand_id
1 'polypeptide(L)'
;MLCVALIAAAGAFAAAAKTADDPVAVVKAFYTFHFSHDMAFTEKGLAARAAWLAPDLTARCKAYFALPSSPDEVPEIDGDPFTDSQEYPTSFKVGKVLSTKDKTEIAVTFSGGGGPFHPMRVVLVKADGAWRISDFLYESGPSFRALLEPEK
;
A
#
# COMPACT_ATOMS: atom_id res chain seq x y z
N MET A 1 -13.21 17.11 -17.80
CA MET A 1 -12.02 16.51 -17.14
C MET A 1 -12.36 15.42 -16.12
N LEU A 2 -13.50 14.73 -16.24
CA LEU A 2 -14.00 13.74 -15.26
C LEU A 2 -13.75 12.26 -15.62
N CYS A 3 -13.24 11.96 -16.81
CA CYS A 3 -13.16 10.57 -17.30
C CYS A 3 -11.88 9.80 -16.97
N VAL A 4 -10.77 10.47 -16.65
CA VAL A 4 -9.47 9.80 -16.46
C VAL A 4 -9.40 9.06 -15.10
N ALA A 5 -10.02 9.60 -14.06
CA ALA A 5 -10.02 8.97 -12.73
C ALA A 5 -10.88 7.68 -12.69
N LEU A 6 -11.95 7.62 -13.47
CA LEU A 6 -12.85 6.46 -13.53
C LEU A 6 -12.19 5.25 -14.22
N ILE A 7 -11.36 5.48 -15.24
CA ILE A 7 -10.69 4.42 -15.99
C ILE A 7 -9.61 3.73 -15.15
N ALA A 8 -8.85 4.50 -14.37
CA ALA A 8 -7.80 3.93 -13.51
C ALA A 8 -8.41 3.07 -12.38
N ALA A 9 -9.52 3.49 -11.78
CA ALA A 9 -10.18 2.74 -10.74
C ALA A 9 -10.77 1.42 -11.28
N ALA A 10 -11.38 1.43 -12.45
CA ALA A 10 -11.93 0.22 -13.06
C ALA A 10 -10.83 -0.81 -13.39
N GLY A 11 -9.68 -0.36 -13.88
CA GLY A 11 -8.52 -1.22 -14.13
C GLY A 11 -7.95 -1.86 -12.87
N ALA A 12 -7.87 -1.11 -11.77
CA ALA A 12 -7.44 -1.59 -10.47
C ALA A 12 -8.39 -2.66 -9.90
N PHE A 13 -9.69 -2.45 -9.97
CA PHE A 13 -10.68 -3.42 -9.52
C PHE A 13 -10.61 -4.74 -10.31
N ALA A 14 -10.46 -4.67 -11.61
CA ALA A 14 -10.33 -5.86 -12.46
C ALA A 14 -9.04 -6.64 -12.16
N ALA A 15 -7.92 -5.96 -11.99
CA ALA A 15 -6.64 -6.58 -11.64
C ALA A 15 -6.66 -7.20 -10.25
N ALA A 16 -7.22 -6.51 -9.26
CA ALA A 16 -7.36 -7.02 -7.90
C ALA A 16 -8.31 -8.23 -7.82
N ALA A 17 -9.41 -8.21 -8.55
CA ALA A 17 -10.35 -9.34 -8.61
C ALA A 17 -9.70 -10.60 -9.19
N LYS A 18 -8.90 -10.45 -10.25
CA LYS A 18 -8.19 -11.56 -10.90
C LYS A 18 -7.17 -12.26 -9.99
N THR A 19 -6.58 -11.55 -9.03
CA THR A 19 -5.49 -12.05 -8.18
C THR A 19 -5.93 -12.35 -6.74
N ALA A 20 -7.19 -12.13 -6.41
CA ALA A 20 -7.71 -12.15 -5.04
C ALA A 20 -7.56 -13.47 -4.28
N ASP A 21 -7.38 -14.60 -4.99
CA ASP A 21 -7.25 -15.93 -4.40
C ASP A 21 -5.80 -16.30 -4.03
N ASP A 22 -4.81 -15.58 -4.54
CA ASP A 22 -3.38 -15.80 -4.30
C ASP A 22 -2.74 -14.55 -3.67
N PRO A 23 -2.28 -14.61 -2.42
CA PRO A 23 -1.70 -13.45 -1.75
C PRO A 23 -0.42 -12.92 -2.42
N VAL A 24 0.39 -13.80 -3.02
CA VAL A 24 1.59 -13.39 -3.77
C VAL A 24 1.20 -12.64 -5.04
N ALA A 25 0.18 -13.13 -5.74
CA ALA A 25 -0.34 -12.46 -6.92
C ALA A 25 -0.96 -11.08 -6.59
N VAL A 26 -1.61 -10.95 -5.43
CA VAL A 26 -2.13 -9.66 -4.93
C VAL A 26 -0.98 -8.65 -4.75
N VAL A 27 0.11 -9.04 -4.07
CA VAL A 27 1.27 -8.16 -3.84
C VAL A 27 1.93 -7.76 -5.16
N LYS A 28 2.14 -8.71 -6.06
CA LYS A 28 2.71 -8.43 -7.38
C LYS A 28 1.84 -7.47 -8.20
N ALA A 29 0.54 -7.68 -8.23
CA ALA A 29 -0.39 -6.80 -8.95
C ALA A 29 -0.44 -5.40 -8.34
N PHE A 30 -0.45 -5.30 -7.00
CA PHE A 30 -0.39 -4.03 -6.29
C PHE A 30 0.85 -3.22 -6.68
N TYR A 31 2.06 -3.78 -6.57
CA TYR A 31 3.28 -3.05 -6.89
C TYR A 31 3.45 -2.78 -8.39
N THR A 32 2.99 -3.68 -9.26
CA THR A 32 2.96 -3.43 -10.71
C THR A 32 2.10 -2.21 -11.02
N PHE A 33 0.93 -2.11 -10.41
CA PHE A 33 0.07 -0.94 -10.54
C PHE A 33 0.71 0.30 -9.91
N HIS A 34 1.24 0.16 -8.68
CA HIS A 34 1.81 1.25 -7.91
C HIS A 34 2.96 1.94 -8.64
N PHE A 35 3.87 1.19 -9.24
CA PHE A 35 5.04 1.72 -9.97
C PHE A 35 4.69 2.28 -11.36
N SER A 36 3.54 1.95 -11.92
CA SER A 36 3.06 2.48 -13.20
C SER A 36 2.20 3.75 -13.06
N HIS A 37 1.98 4.21 -11.82
CA HIS A 37 1.15 5.37 -11.49
C HIS A 37 1.88 6.33 -10.55
N ASP A 38 1.24 7.45 -10.24
CA ASP A 38 1.74 8.38 -9.23
C ASP A 38 1.83 7.68 -7.87
N MET A 39 3.03 7.67 -7.29
CA MET A 39 3.34 6.98 -6.03
C MET A 39 3.11 7.87 -4.80
N ALA A 40 2.77 9.14 -4.97
CA ALA A 40 2.48 10.04 -3.86
C ALA A 40 1.30 9.54 -3.01
N PHE A 41 1.45 9.62 -1.68
CA PHE A 41 0.40 9.25 -0.74
C PHE A 41 -0.66 10.35 -0.66
N THR A 42 -1.71 10.21 -1.43
CA THR A 42 -2.82 11.15 -1.57
C THR A 42 -4.17 10.44 -1.53
N GLU A 43 -5.25 11.15 -1.26
CA GLU A 43 -6.60 10.58 -1.32
C GLU A 43 -6.92 9.95 -2.69
N LYS A 44 -6.52 10.62 -3.77
CA LYS A 44 -6.67 10.08 -5.13
C LYS A 44 -5.85 8.81 -5.34
N GLY A 45 -4.60 8.80 -4.87
CA GLY A 45 -3.71 7.64 -4.92
C GLY A 45 -4.25 6.46 -4.12
N LEU A 46 -4.81 6.73 -2.93
CA LEU A 46 -5.48 5.73 -2.10
C LEU A 46 -6.69 5.13 -2.82
N ALA A 47 -7.56 5.97 -3.38
CA ALA A 47 -8.75 5.50 -4.09
C ALA A 47 -8.41 4.56 -5.26
N ALA A 48 -7.34 4.87 -6.00
CA ALA A 48 -6.85 4.04 -7.09
C ALA A 48 -6.32 2.67 -6.64
N ARG A 49 -5.88 2.54 -5.39
CA ARG A 49 -5.29 1.31 -4.80
C ARG A 49 -6.25 0.56 -3.90
N ALA A 50 -7.41 1.11 -3.58
CA ALA A 50 -8.36 0.57 -2.61
C ALA A 50 -8.79 -0.88 -2.89
N ALA A 51 -8.81 -1.29 -4.15
CA ALA A 51 -9.20 -2.65 -4.54
C ALA A 51 -8.26 -3.75 -4.00
N TRP A 52 -6.99 -3.44 -3.71
CA TRP A 52 -6.03 -4.37 -3.11
C TRP A 52 -5.94 -4.26 -1.59
N LEU A 53 -6.40 -3.14 -1.01
CA LEU A 53 -6.30 -2.87 0.42
C LEU A 53 -7.49 -3.46 1.17
N ALA A 54 -7.25 -3.90 2.41
CA ALA A 54 -8.32 -4.29 3.30
C ALA A 54 -9.23 -3.07 3.61
N PRO A 55 -10.55 -3.27 3.73
CA PRO A 55 -11.48 -2.17 4.01
C PRO A 55 -11.12 -1.35 5.24
N ASP A 56 -10.65 -2.00 6.31
CA ASP A 56 -10.21 -1.32 7.52
C ASP A 56 -8.97 -0.45 7.29
N LEU A 57 -7.97 -0.92 6.55
CA LEU A 57 -6.79 -0.11 6.20
C LEU A 57 -7.19 1.12 5.37
N THR A 58 -8.06 0.92 4.39
CA THR A 58 -8.59 2.03 3.57
C THR A 58 -9.34 3.05 4.43
N ALA A 59 -10.14 2.61 5.38
CA ALA A 59 -10.86 3.49 6.29
C ALA A 59 -9.91 4.31 7.19
N ARG A 60 -8.83 3.69 7.70
CA ARG A 60 -7.78 4.38 8.48
C ARG A 60 -7.04 5.43 7.67
N CYS A 61 -6.69 5.13 6.43
CA CYS A 61 -6.08 6.11 5.52
C CYS A 61 -7.00 7.32 5.28
N LYS A 62 -8.29 7.08 5.07
CA LYS A 62 -9.28 8.16 4.92
C LYS A 62 -9.39 9.01 6.18
N ALA A 63 -9.40 8.38 7.36
CA ALA A 63 -9.42 9.09 8.63
C ALA A 63 -8.16 9.94 8.82
N TYR A 64 -6.99 9.41 8.44
CA TYR A 64 -5.73 10.16 8.46
C TYR A 64 -5.78 11.42 7.57
N PHE A 65 -6.28 11.33 6.34
CA PHE A 65 -6.43 12.50 5.46
C PHE A 65 -7.45 13.52 5.97
N ALA A 66 -8.40 13.11 6.81
CA ALA A 66 -9.39 13.99 7.42
C ALA A 66 -8.88 14.72 8.67
N LEU A 67 -7.68 14.37 9.18
CA LEU A 67 -7.08 15.08 10.32
C LEU A 67 -6.73 16.52 9.93
N PRO A 68 -6.87 17.47 10.86
CA PRO A 68 -6.38 18.83 10.66
C PRO A 68 -4.87 18.80 10.37
N SER A 69 -4.43 19.48 9.35
CA SER A 69 -3.01 19.66 9.02
C SER A 69 -2.62 21.13 9.15
N SER A 70 -1.44 21.37 9.69
CA SER A 70 -0.83 22.69 9.72
C SER A 70 0.20 22.82 8.60
N PRO A 71 0.26 23.94 7.87
CA PRO A 71 1.28 24.16 6.84
C PRO A 71 2.72 24.12 7.38
N ASP A 72 2.89 24.34 8.68
CA ASP A 72 4.19 24.41 9.36
C ASP A 72 4.61 23.06 10.00
N GLU A 73 3.78 22.03 9.92
CA GLU A 73 4.05 20.71 10.45
C GLU A 73 4.42 19.71 9.36
N VAL A 74 5.49 18.95 9.60
CA VAL A 74 5.84 17.81 8.75
C VAL A 74 4.82 16.71 9.01
N PRO A 75 4.17 16.15 7.98
CA PRO A 75 3.25 15.04 8.17
C PRO A 75 3.96 13.84 8.79
N GLU A 76 3.26 13.09 9.65
CA GLU A 76 3.76 11.82 10.22
C GLU A 76 4.16 10.83 9.11
N ILE A 77 3.41 10.81 8.03
CA ILE A 77 3.72 10.02 6.83
C ILE A 77 4.29 10.97 5.78
N ASP A 78 5.62 10.95 5.65
CA ASP A 78 6.37 11.71 4.65
C ASP A 78 6.97 10.77 3.62
N GLY A 79 6.58 10.93 2.36
CA GLY A 79 6.98 10.05 1.26
C GLY A 79 5.96 8.99 0.90
N ASP A 80 6.45 7.87 0.38
CA ASP A 80 5.61 6.74 -0.04
C ASP A 80 5.58 5.64 1.04
N PRO A 81 4.46 5.46 1.75
CA PRO A 81 4.36 4.46 2.80
C PRO A 81 4.32 3.02 2.28
N PHE A 82 4.08 2.82 0.99
CA PHE A 82 4.02 1.50 0.38
C PHE A 82 5.40 0.96 -0.03
N THR A 83 6.42 1.81 -0.02
CA THR A 83 7.82 1.45 -0.29
C THR A 83 8.78 1.92 0.81
N ASP A 84 8.28 2.58 1.86
CA ASP A 84 9.07 3.16 2.95
C ASP A 84 10.18 4.07 2.42
N SER A 85 9.85 4.95 1.48
CA SER A 85 10.85 5.78 0.83
C SER A 85 10.36 7.18 0.49
N GLN A 86 11.29 8.13 0.50
CA GLN A 86 11.09 9.48 -0.03
C GLN A 86 11.53 9.58 -1.49
N GLU A 87 12.46 8.72 -1.88
CA GLU A 87 12.92 8.58 -3.26
C GLU A 87 12.35 7.29 -3.86
N TYR A 88 11.58 7.43 -4.91
CA TYR A 88 10.79 6.33 -5.46
C TYR A 88 11.68 5.26 -6.11
N PRO A 89 11.59 3.98 -5.68
CA PRO A 89 12.23 2.88 -6.37
C PRO A 89 11.60 2.65 -7.74
N THR A 90 12.31 1.97 -8.61
CA THR A 90 11.84 1.66 -9.97
C THR A 90 11.53 0.19 -10.18
N SER A 91 11.90 -0.67 -9.24
CA SER A 91 11.61 -2.11 -9.29
C SER A 91 11.44 -2.72 -7.91
N PHE A 92 10.77 -3.86 -7.87
CA PHE A 92 10.53 -4.64 -6.66
C PHE A 92 10.79 -6.13 -6.89
N LYS A 93 11.06 -6.85 -5.82
CA LYS A 93 11.17 -8.30 -5.80
C LYS A 93 10.40 -8.86 -4.62
N VAL A 94 9.51 -9.80 -4.90
CA VAL A 94 8.80 -10.57 -3.88
C VAL A 94 9.72 -11.69 -3.38
N GLY A 95 9.86 -11.80 -2.07
CA GLY A 95 10.71 -12.75 -1.37
C GLY A 95 9.94 -13.78 -0.56
N LYS A 96 10.41 -14.02 0.67
CA LYS A 96 9.87 -15.04 1.57
C LYS A 96 8.40 -14.82 1.90
N VAL A 97 7.66 -15.91 1.93
CA VAL A 97 6.24 -15.94 2.31
C VAL A 97 6.10 -16.71 3.62
N LEU A 98 5.40 -16.13 4.58
CA LEU A 98 5.01 -16.74 5.86
C LEU A 98 3.49 -16.72 5.93
N SER A 99 2.87 -17.88 5.79
CA SER A 99 1.41 -18.00 5.78
C SER A 99 0.88 -18.79 6.96
N THR A 100 -0.26 -18.32 7.47
CA THR A 100 -1.19 -19.05 8.32
C THR A 100 -2.51 -19.21 7.55
N LYS A 101 -3.53 -19.80 8.18
CA LYS A 101 -4.83 -20.00 7.55
C LYS A 101 -5.46 -18.69 7.03
N ASP A 102 -5.38 -17.61 7.82
CA ASP A 102 -6.12 -16.36 7.59
C ASP A 102 -5.23 -15.11 7.46
N LYS A 103 -3.91 -15.29 7.55
CA LYS A 103 -2.91 -14.22 7.48
C LYS A 103 -1.68 -14.67 6.71
N THR A 104 -1.15 -13.79 5.88
CA THR A 104 0.10 -14.02 5.16
C THR A 104 0.98 -12.78 5.26
N GLU A 105 2.28 -12.98 5.52
CA GLU A 105 3.30 -11.94 5.44
C GLU A 105 4.24 -12.25 4.28
N ILE A 106 4.46 -11.28 3.42
CA ILE A 106 5.27 -11.43 2.21
C ILE A 106 6.38 -10.39 2.23
N ALA A 107 7.64 -10.86 2.21
CA ALA A 107 8.78 -9.97 2.11
C ALA A 107 8.87 -9.34 0.72
N VAL A 108 9.15 -8.04 0.67
CA VAL A 108 9.37 -7.29 -0.57
C VAL A 108 10.63 -6.45 -0.42
N THR A 109 11.46 -6.46 -1.45
CA THR A 109 12.64 -5.62 -1.56
C THR A 109 12.52 -4.71 -2.77
N PHE A 110 13.13 -3.55 -2.70
CA PHE A 110 13.06 -2.52 -3.73
C PHE A 110 14.44 -2.18 -4.25
N SER A 111 14.51 -1.69 -5.48
CA SER A 111 15.74 -1.25 -6.12
C SER A 111 15.48 -0.23 -7.23
N GLY A 112 16.57 0.38 -7.72
CA GLY A 112 16.53 1.43 -8.73
C GLY A 112 16.15 2.80 -8.18
N GLY A 113 16.32 3.86 -8.96
CA GLY A 113 16.13 5.24 -8.46
C GLY A 113 17.27 5.69 -7.55
N GLY A 114 16.96 6.51 -6.55
CA GLY A 114 17.94 7.17 -5.69
C GLY A 114 18.34 6.43 -4.41
N GLY A 115 17.84 5.20 -4.17
CA GLY A 115 18.07 4.43 -2.93
C GLY A 115 19.43 4.59 -2.27
N PRO A 116 19.63 4.05 -1.07
CA PRO A 116 19.20 2.71 -0.64
C PRO A 116 17.73 2.65 -0.20
N PHE A 117 17.14 1.45 -0.36
CA PHE A 117 15.78 1.15 0.07
C PHE A 117 15.78 0.02 1.10
N HIS A 118 14.89 0.11 2.08
CA HIS A 118 14.75 -0.89 3.13
C HIS A 118 13.79 -2.01 2.70
N PRO A 119 14.08 -3.27 3.08
CA PRO A 119 13.12 -4.35 2.88
C PRO A 119 11.90 -4.14 3.79
N MET A 120 10.75 -4.60 3.36
CA MET A 120 9.55 -4.57 4.16
C MET A 120 8.76 -5.86 4.02
N ARG A 121 7.75 -6.04 4.87
CA ARG A 121 6.80 -7.14 4.78
C ARG A 121 5.40 -6.60 4.58
N VAL A 122 4.74 -7.11 3.57
CA VAL A 122 3.33 -6.82 3.29
C VAL A 122 2.49 -7.85 4.01
N VAL A 123 1.56 -7.39 4.83
CA VAL A 123 0.62 -8.25 5.57
C VAL A 123 -0.69 -8.31 4.82
N LEU A 124 -1.17 -9.54 4.55
CA LEU A 124 -2.45 -9.77 3.92
C LEU A 124 -3.34 -10.59 4.85
N VAL A 125 -4.63 -10.30 4.78
CA VAL A 125 -5.71 -11.04 5.45
C VAL A 125 -6.80 -11.36 4.45
N LYS A 126 -7.63 -12.35 4.75
CA LYS A 126 -8.85 -12.59 3.99
C LYS A 126 -9.94 -11.62 4.44
N ALA A 127 -10.50 -10.89 3.48
CA ALA A 127 -11.65 -10.03 3.65
C ALA A 127 -12.69 -10.42 2.58
N ASP A 128 -13.88 -10.83 3.00
CA ASP A 128 -14.95 -11.29 2.11
C ASP A 128 -14.50 -12.41 1.13
N GLY A 129 -13.68 -13.34 1.64
CA GLY A 129 -13.17 -14.49 0.89
C GLY A 129 -11.98 -14.20 -0.04
N ALA A 130 -11.51 -12.96 -0.10
CA ALA A 130 -10.40 -12.53 -0.94
C ALA A 130 -9.20 -12.04 -0.12
N TRP A 131 -7.98 -12.27 -0.59
CA TRP A 131 -6.80 -11.69 0.03
C TRP A 131 -6.72 -10.18 -0.21
N ARG A 132 -6.47 -9.43 0.86
CA ARG A 132 -6.30 -7.97 0.86
C ARG A 132 -5.14 -7.57 1.74
N ILE A 133 -4.43 -6.53 1.32
CA ILE A 133 -3.33 -5.96 2.10
C ILE A 133 -3.90 -5.22 3.31
N SER A 134 -3.48 -5.61 4.50
CA SER A 134 -3.94 -5.04 5.77
C SER A 134 -2.91 -4.18 6.49
N ASP A 135 -1.62 -4.32 6.16
CA ASP A 135 -0.54 -3.52 6.74
C ASP A 135 0.75 -3.62 5.91
N PHE A 136 1.67 -2.69 6.15
CA PHE A 136 3.05 -2.70 5.68
C PHE A 136 3.96 -2.58 6.89
N LEU A 137 4.79 -3.61 7.13
CA LEU A 137 5.72 -3.67 8.26
C LEU A 137 7.09 -3.22 7.77
N TYR A 138 7.55 -2.10 8.28
CA TYR A 138 8.85 -1.54 7.96
C TYR A 138 9.98 -2.30 8.66
N GLU A 139 11.21 -2.13 8.21
CA GLU A 139 12.38 -2.76 8.81
C GLU A 139 12.61 -2.25 10.25
N SER A 140 12.30 -0.99 10.49
CA SER A 140 12.38 -0.35 11.81
C SER A 140 11.21 0.58 12.06
N GLY A 141 10.88 0.80 13.33
CA GLY A 141 9.81 1.70 13.73
C GLY A 141 8.40 1.09 13.66
N PRO A 142 7.37 1.93 13.75
CA PRO A 142 5.98 1.50 13.70
C PRO A 142 5.60 1.03 12.29
N SER A 143 4.58 0.18 12.18
CA SER A 143 4.02 -0.20 10.88
C SER A 143 3.22 0.95 10.25
N PHE A 144 2.92 0.84 8.95
CA PHE A 144 2.07 1.83 8.28
C PHE A 144 0.73 2.02 9.00
N ARG A 145 0.09 0.92 9.37
CA ARG A 145 -1.17 0.95 10.10
C ARG A 145 -1.04 1.68 11.45
N ALA A 146 0.07 1.51 12.15
CA ALA A 146 0.31 2.19 13.42
C ALA A 146 0.52 3.70 13.23
N LEU A 147 1.17 4.13 12.15
CA LEU A 147 1.33 5.56 11.80
C LEU A 147 -0.01 6.26 11.46
N LEU A 148 -1.02 5.50 11.06
CA LEU A 148 -2.36 6.05 10.77
C LEU A 148 -3.20 6.28 12.02
N GLU A 149 -2.76 5.84 13.20
CA GLU A 149 -3.47 6.07 14.45
C GLU A 149 -3.10 7.45 14.99
N PRO A 150 -4.10 8.27 15.39
CA PRO A 150 -3.80 9.57 15.98
C PRO A 150 -2.99 9.40 17.26
N GLU A 151 -1.99 10.23 17.49
CA GLU A 151 -1.27 10.29 18.76
C GLU A 151 -2.27 10.52 19.91
N LYS A 152 -2.09 9.75 20.98
CA LYS A 152 -2.93 9.82 22.18
C LYS A 152 -2.52 10.99 23.08
#